data_879ed8ae454c5d0e863598e8c610c67e
#
_entry.id   879ed8ae454c5d0e863598e8c610c67e
#
_cell.length_a   1.000
_cell.length_b   1.000
_cell.length_c   1.000
_cell.angle_alpha   90.00
_cell.angle_beta   90.00
_cell.angle_gamma   90.00
#
_symmetry.space_group_name_H-M   'P 1'
#
loop_
_entity.id
_entity.type
_entity.pdbx_description
1 polymer ?
#
loop_
_entity_poly.entity_id
_entity_poly.type
_entity_poly.pdbx_seq_one_letter_code
_entity_poly.pdbx_strand_id
1 'polypeptide(L)'
;MIKITFKKKQAIIKKFLILLIIGSVSNLKAQTTLLTVGSSGALTINSGGTLNVSGLELNPSTDYTINETQVSKELTAVSLNGTPAMGKVYSIDADIENFLGSITFNYEESEMNELTHDASMYVFDTASSTWAEYLDSDSAEFKVTSTFESPLQINMVTVGAPNSLSVESEIANGIRIYPNPSSSILNVEYSEDLQLSLFNLLGQLVMSSNSKSINISNLDQGTYILSAKDSNNNINNFKIIKR
;
A
#
# COMPACT_ATOMS: atom_id res chain seq x y z
N MET A 1 42.09 -55.93 -0.27
CA MET A 1 40.60 -55.99 0.01
C MET A 1 40.09 -54.71 0.67
N ILE A 2 40.60 -53.49 0.34
CA ILE A 2 40.24 -52.24 1.00
C ILE A 2 39.72 -51.18 -0.01
N LYS A 3 39.66 -51.50 -1.29
CA LYS A 3 39.29 -50.48 -2.32
C LYS A 3 37.78 -50.36 -2.62
N ILE A 4 36.90 -51.20 -2.10
CA ILE A 4 35.47 -51.18 -2.48
C ILE A 4 34.61 -50.37 -1.51
N THR A 5 35.05 -50.13 -0.26
CA THR A 5 34.26 -49.48 0.77
C THR A 5 34.27 -47.96 0.62
N PHE A 6 35.30 -47.35 0.04
CA PHE A 6 35.40 -45.92 -0.16
C PHE A 6 34.52 -45.36 -1.29
N LYS A 7 34.25 -46.11 -2.34
CA LYS A 7 33.36 -45.68 -3.43
C LYS A 7 31.90 -45.60 -3.03
N LYS A 8 31.46 -46.49 -2.11
CA LYS A 8 30.05 -46.48 -1.61
C LYS A 8 29.81 -45.30 -0.66
N LYS A 9 30.78 -44.89 0.17
CA LYS A 9 30.65 -43.74 1.07
C LYS A 9 30.66 -42.41 0.30
N GLN A 10 31.48 -42.27 -0.73
CA GLN A 10 31.46 -41.07 -1.55
C GLN A 10 30.21 -40.93 -2.40
N ALA A 11 29.63 -42.02 -2.87
CA ALA A 11 28.34 -41.98 -3.59
C ALA A 11 27.16 -41.59 -2.70
N ILE A 12 27.16 -42.04 -1.45
CA ILE A 12 26.14 -41.66 -0.46
C ILE A 12 26.30 -40.20 -0.06
N ILE A 13 27.49 -39.70 0.17
CA ILE A 13 27.74 -38.29 0.50
C ILE A 13 27.39 -37.39 -0.70
N LYS A 14 27.69 -37.76 -1.93
CA LYS A 14 27.27 -37.00 -3.12
C LYS A 14 25.75 -37.00 -3.33
N LYS A 15 25.05 -38.12 -3.05
CA LYS A 15 23.59 -38.17 -3.12
C LYS A 15 22.91 -37.35 -2.00
N PHE A 16 23.51 -37.35 -0.80
CA PHE A 16 23.00 -36.54 0.32
C PHE A 16 23.25 -35.05 0.10
N LEU A 17 24.40 -34.67 -0.49
CA LEU A 17 24.72 -33.28 -0.83
C LEU A 17 23.80 -32.75 -1.94
N ILE A 18 23.49 -33.59 -2.95
CA ILE A 18 22.54 -33.22 -4.02
C ILE A 18 21.11 -33.10 -3.47
N LEU A 19 20.72 -33.94 -2.51
CA LEU A 19 19.39 -33.84 -1.88
C LEU A 19 19.27 -32.60 -0.97
N LEU A 20 20.37 -32.19 -0.32
CA LEU A 20 20.41 -30.96 0.50
C LEU A 20 20.33 -29.68 -0.36
N ILE A 21 20.92 -29.69 -1.56
CA ILE A 21 20.85 -28.56 -2.51
C ILE A 21 19.44 -28.43 -3.11
N ILE A 22 18.73 -29.54 -3.34
CA ILE A 22 17.35 -29.52 -3.86
C ILE A 22 16.35 -29.11 -2.77
N GLY A 23 16.66 -29.34 -1.48
CA GLY A 23 15.81 -28.92 -0.35
C GLY A 23 15.97 -27.46 0.07
N SER A 24 16.99 -26.74 -0.41
CA SER A 24 17.29 -25.34 -0.06
C SER A 24 16.91 -24.32 -1.15
N VAL A 25 16.23 -24.75 -2.21
CA VAL A 25 15.76 -23.84 -3.29
C VAL A 25 14.37 -23.26 -2.99
N SER A 26 13.85 -23.41 -1.77
CA SER A 26 12.63 -22.73 -1.37
C SER A 26 12.95 -21.35 -0.79
N ASN A 27 12.64 -20.31 -1.56
CA ASN A 27 12.65 -18.88 -1.21
C ASN A 27 13.97 -18.11 -1.33
N LEU A 28 14.73 -18.27 -2.40
CA LEU A 28 15.56 -17.19 -2.89
C LEU A 28 14.62 -16.15 -3.55
N LYS A 29 14.16 -15.17 -2.77
CA LYS A 29 13.58 -13.94 -3.32
C LYS A 29 14.66 -13.35 -4.22
N ALA A 30 14.34 -13.11 -5.48
CA ALA A 30 15.27 -12.52 -6.42
C ALA A 30 15.37 -11.01 -6.15
N GLN A 31 16.14 -10.64 -5.12
CA GLN A 31 16.50 -9.26 -4.89
C GLN A 31 17.60 -8.87 -5.88
N THR A 32 17.35 -7.82 -6.65
CA THR A 32 18.32 -7.30 -7.61
C THR A 32 18.89 -5.98 -7.11
N THR A 33 20.18 -5.93 -6.84
CA THR A 33 20.89 -4.67 -6.55
C THR A 33 20.94 -3.82 -7.81
N LEU A 34 20.52 -2.57 -7.69
CA LEU A 34 20.40 -1.61 -8.79
C LEU A 34 21.45 -0.49 -8.71
N LEU A 35 21.74 -0.03 -7.51
CA LEU A 35 22.68 1.04 -7.23
C LEU A 35 23.47 0.70 -5.96
N THR A 36 24.78 0.94 -5.96
CA THR A 36 25.60 0.90 -4.77
C THR A 36 26.49 2.13 -4.71
N VAL A 37 26.40 2.86 -3.62
CA VAL A 37 27.31 3.95 -3.25
C VAL A 37 28.15 3.44 -2.10
N GLY A 38 29.43 3.13 -2.36
CA GLY A 38 30.32 2.54 -1.35
C GLY A 38 30.71 3.53 -0.25
N SER A 39 31.34 3.02 0.82
CA SER A 39 31.69 3.76 2.04
C SER A 39 32.65 4.95 1.85
N SER A 40 33.30 5.04 0.70
CA SER A 40 34.16 6.19 0.33
C SER A 40 33.57 6.99 -0.84
N GLY A 41 32.38 6.64 -1.30
CA GLY A 41 31.69 7.29 -2.40
C GLY A 41 30.58 8.21 -1.92
N ALA A 42 30.28 9.21 -2.75
CA ALA A 42 29.12 10.07 -2.59
C ALA A 42 28.49 10.30 -3.95
N LEU A 43 27.16 10.27 -3.99
CA LEU A 43 26.37 10.60 -5.18
C LEU A 43 25.56 11.85 -4.88
N THR A 44 25.85 12.95 -5.57
CA THR A 44 25.10 14.19 -5.41
C THR A 44 24.14 14.38 -6.57
N ILE A 45 22.88 14.66 -6.23
CA ILE A 45 21.83 15.04 -7.14
C ILE A 45 21.64 16.54 -6.95
N ASN A 46 21.96 17.34 -7.98
CA ASN A 46 21.75 18.78 -7.90
C ASN A 46 20.26 19.13 -7.90
N SER A 47 19.89 20.24 -7.31
CA SER A 47 18.53 20.78 -7.35
C SER A 47 17.98 20.82 -8.78
N GLY A 48 16.79 20.27 -8.99
CA GLY A 48 16.17 20.10 -10.31
C GLY A 48 16.74 18.94 -11.14
N GLY A 49 17.75 18.21 -10.65
CA GLY A 49 18.22 16.97 -11.22
C GLY A 49 17.36 15.79 -10.79
N THR A 50 17.41 14.70 -11.56
CA THR A 50 16.69 13.47 -11.25
C THR A 50 17.65 12.29 -11.25
N LEU A 51 17.65 11.50 -10.19
CA LEU A 51 18.28 10.19 -10.15
C LEU A 51 17.21 9.13 -10.44
N ASN A 52 17.33 8.41 -11.54
CA ASN A 52 16.48 7.28 -11.85
C ASN A 52 17.22 5.97 -11.58
N VAL A 53 16.66 5.15 -10.70
CA VAL A 53 17.17 3.83 -10.36
C VAL A 53 16.14 2.78 -10.78
N SER A 54 16.19 2.41 -12.05
CA SER A 54 15.33 1.35 -12.64
C SER A 54 13.84 1.54 -12.39
N GLY A 55 13.35 2.80 -12.49
CA GLY A 55 11.95 3.16 -12.34
C GLY A 55 11.61 3.87 -11.01
N LEU A 56 12.50 3.88 -10.02
CA LEU A 56 12.41 4.76 -8.87
C LEU A 56 13.18 6.05 -9.19
N GLU A 57 12.50 7.20 -9.18
CA GLU A 57 13.10 8.51 -9.43
C GLU A 57 13.12 9.34 -8.16
N LEU A 58 14.27 9.94 -7.86
CA LEU A 58 14.45 10.89 -6.78
C LEU A 58 14.75 12.25 -7.40
N ASN A 59 13.91 13.24 -7.14
CA ASN A 59 14.06 14.59 -7.61
C ASN A 59 14.07 15.55 -6.40
N PRO A 60 15.26 15.86 -5.84
CA PRO A 60 15.38 16.69 -4.67
C PRO A 60 15.13 18.16 -5.00
N SER A 61 14.50 18.89 -4.07
CA SER A 61 14.24 20.34 -4.18
C SER A 61 15.48 21.19 -3.95
N THR A 62 16.51 20.64 -3.30
CA THR A 62 17.84 21.24 -3.08
C THR A 62 18.91 20.21 -3.41
N ASP A 63 20.16 20.63 -3.55
CA ASP A 63 21.27 19.69 -3.74
C ASP A 63 21.26 18.63 -2.63
N TYR A 64 21.23 17.34 -3.04
CA TYR A 64 21.10 16.22 -2.13
C TYR A 64 22.22 15.20 -2.37
N THR A 65 22.89 14.79 -1.30
CA THR A 65 24.00 13.84 -1.38
C THR A 65 23.67 12.53 -0.67
N ILE A 66 23.77 11.45 -1.40
CA ILE A 66 23.60 10.07 -0.92
C ILE A 66 24.99 9.49 -0.66
N ASN A 67 25.20 9.00 0.55
CA ASN A 67 26.44 8.34 0.95
C ASN A 67 26.14 6.90 1.37
N GLU A 68 27.06 5.98 1.14
CA GLU A 68 27.08 4.62 1.66
C GLU A 68 25.71 3.92 1.64
N THR A 69 25.11 3.80 0.47
CA THR A 69 23.74 3.29 0.28
C THR A 69 23.72 2.22 -0.81
N GLN A 70 22.86 1.24 -0.62
CA GLN A 70 22.52 0.26 -1.66
C GLN A 70 21.02 0.31 -1.91
N VAL A 71 20.64 0.50 -3.17
CA VAL A 71 19.25 0.40 -3.63
C VAL A 71 19.06 -0.92 -4.36
N SER A 72 18.07 -1.67 -3.96
CA SER A 72 17.70 -2.94 -4.57
C SER A 72 16.20 -2.97 -4.89
N LYS A 73 15.82 -3.87 -5.79
CA LYS A 73 14.44 -4.12 -6.19
C LYS A 73 14.10 -5.58 -5.96
N GLU A 74 12.94 -5.84 -5.38
CA GLU A 74 12.31 -7.15 -5.29
C GLU A 74 11.01 -7.16 -6.08
N LEU A 75 10.78 -8.22 -6.85
CA LEU A 75 9.52 -8.46 -7.56
C LEU A 75 8.60 -9.32 -6.68
N THR A 76 8.16 -8.75 -5.57
CA THR A 76 7.32 -9.43 -4.59
C THR A 76 6.37 -8.40 -3.99
N ALA A 77 5.09 -8.74 -3.91
CA ALA A 77 4.11 -7.91 -3.20
C ALA A 77 4.40 -7.94 -1.69
N VAL A 78 4.34 -6.77 -1.06
CA VAL A 78 4.40 -6.62 0.40
C VAL A 78 3.00 -6.48 0.97
N SER A 79 2.83 -6.72 2.26
CA SER A 79 1.56 -6.49 2.94
C SER A 79 1.47 -5.04 3.41
N LEU A 80 0.47 -4.32 2.92
CA LEU A 80 0.19 -2.92 3.26
C LEU A 80 -1.04 -2.82 4.17
N ASN A 81 -0.96 -3.36 5.39
CA ASN A 81 -2.05 -3.28 6.38
C ASN A 81 -3.42 -3.77 5.83
N GLY A 82 -3.42 -4.77 4.96
CA GLY A 82 -4.62 -5.36 4.37
C GLY A 82 -5.05 -4.77 3.03
N THR A 83 -4.36 -3.74 2.52
CA THR A 83 -4.57 -3.23 1.17
C THR A 83 -3.73 -4.00 0.14
N PRO A 84 -4.20 -4.18 -1.11
CA PRO A 84 -3.39 -4.72 -2.18
C PRO A 84 -2.15 -3.87 -2.44
N ALA A 85 -1.01 -4.53 -2.60
CA ALA A 85 0.25 -3.91 -2.99
C ALA A 85 0.65 -4.34 -4.39
N MET A 86 1.44 -3.51 -5.03
CA MET A 86 2.11 -3.84 -6.29
C MET A 86 3.09 -5.01 -6.09
N GLY A 87 3.32 -5.75 -7.16
CA GLY A 87 4.32 -6.84 -7.18
C GLY A 87 5.76 -6.36 -7.21
N LYS A 88 6.06 -5.15 -6.73
CA LYS A 88 7.39 -4.54 -6.76
C LYS A 88 7.64 -3.66 -5.54
N VAL A 89 8.80 -3.81 -4.90
CA VAL A 89 9.27 -2.96 -3.82
C VAL A 89 10.74 -2.57 -4.03
N TYR A 90 11.08 -1.32 -3.76
CA TYR A 90 12.47 -0.88 -3.65
C TYR A 90 12.88 -0.86 -2.19
N SER A 91 14.05 -1.41 -1.90
CA SER A 91 14.66 -1.42 -0.57
C SER A 91 15.96 -0.64 -0.60
N ILE A 92 16.20 0.17 0.41
CA ILE A 92 17.36 1.05 0.56
C ILE A 92 18.07 0.63 1.84
N ASP A 93 19.28 0.09 1.73
CA ASP A 93 19.98 -0.59 2.82
C ASP A 93 20.50 0.40 3.89
N ALA A 94 21.05 1.54 3.47
CA ALA A 94 21.26 2.66 4.39
C ALA A 94 20.25 3.74 4.05
N ASP A 95 19.39 4.07 4.99
CA ASP A 95 18.26 4.98 4.78
C ASP A 95 18.69 6.28 4.09
N ILE A 96 17.91 6.72 3.13
CA ILE A 96 18.02 8.07 2.60
C ILE A 96 17.32 8.99 3.61
N GLU A 97 18.11 9.75 4.37
CA GLU A 97 17.62 10.60 5.44
C GLU A 97 17.40 12.05 4.96
N ASN A 98 16.42 12.71 5.57
CA ASN A 98 16.15 14.14 5.34
C ASN A 98 15.92 14.53 3.87
N PHE A 99 15.33 13.63 3.09
CA PHE A 99 15.00 13.89 1.70
C PHE A 99 13.85 14.90 1.60
N LEU A 100 14.06 15.94 0.79
CA LEU A 100 13.04 16.93 0.41
C LEU A 100 12.95 16.97 -1.11
N GLY A 101 11.74 16.90 -1.65
CA GLY A 101 11.52 16.90 -3.09
C GLY A 101 10.43 15.92 -3.49
N SER A 102 10.48 15.42 -4.71
CA SER A 102 9.52 14.43 -5.18
C SER A 102 10.17 13.07 -5.42
N ILE A 103 9.38 12.03 -5.18
CA ILE A 103 9.70 10.64 -5.53
C ILE A 103 8.69 10.21 -6.57
N THR A 104 9.17 9.61 -7.66
CA THR A 104 8.33 9.01 -8.69
C THR A 104 8.61 7.51 -8.75
N PHE A 105 7.55 6.73 -8.71
CA PHE A 105 7.57 5.29 -8.86
C PHE A 105 6.94 4.93 -10.21
N ASN A 106 7.76 4.53 -11.18
CA ASN A 106 7.30 4.06 -12.47
C ASN A 106 7.09 2.54 -12.42
N TYR A 107 6.02 2.07 -13.08
CA TYR A 107 5.67 0.65 -13.11
C TYR A 107 5.12 0.23 -14.48
N GLU A 108 4.95 -1.06 -14.67
CA GLU A 108 4.36 -1.63 -15.87
C GLU A 108 3.03 -2.31 -15.52
N GLU A 109 2.14 -2.49 -16.49
CA GLU A 109 0.85 -3.15 -16.31
C GLU A 109 1.02 -4.55 -15.68
N SER A 110 2.07 -5.27 -16.06
CA SER A 110 2.40 -6.60 -15.53
C SER A 110 2.79 -6.60 -14.04
N GLU A 111 3.15 -5.44 -13.48
CA GLU A 111 3.56 -5.27 -12.07
C GLU A 111 2.38 -4.82 -11.18
N MET A 112 1.25 -4.46 -11.77
CA MET A 112 0.08 -3.92 -11.03
C MET A 112 -0.57 -4.93 -10.07
N ASN A 113 -0.38 -6.23 -10.30
CA ASN A 113 -1.07 -7.28 -9.56
C ASN A 113 -2.59 -7.10 -9.63
N GLU A 114 -3.27 -6.85 -8.51
CA GLU A 114 -4.72 -6.58 -8.45
C GLU A 114 -5.05 -5.08 -8.36
N LEU A 115 -4.05 -4.20 -8.55
CA LEU A 115 -4.24 -2.76 -8.45
C LEU A 115 -4.94 -2.19 -9.68
N THR A 116 -5.69 -1.15 -9.45
CA THR A 116 -6.20 -0.24 -10.49
C THR A 116 -5.21 0.92 -10.71
N HIS A 117 -5.46 1.76 -11.72
CA HIS A 117 -4.62 2.94 -11.98
C HIS A 117 -4.72 4.03 -10.88
N ASP A 118 -5.70 3.93 -9.99
CA ASP A 118 -5.80 4.79 -8.82
C ASP A 118 -4.96 4.16 -7.70
N ALA A 119 -3.77 4.68 -7.51
CA ALA A 119 -2.77 4.12 -6.61
C ALA A 119 -2.05 5.21 -5.81
N SER A 120 -1.59 4.86 -4.62
CA SER A 120 -0.80 5.72 -3.73
C SER A 120 0.61 5.17 -3.53
N MET A 121 1.54 6.06 -3.22
CA MET A 121 2.88 5.68 -2.80
C MET A 121 2.89 5.30 -1.33
N TYR A 122 3.64 4.26 -1.00
CA TYR A 122 3.87 3.82 0.38
C TYR A 122 5.36 3.84 0.68
N VAL A 123 5.72 4.51 1.77
CA VAL A 123 7.08 4.52 2.31
C VAL A 123 7.05 3.82 3.67
N PHE A 124 7.98 2.89 3.90
CA PHE A 124 8.07 2.19 5.17
C PHE A 124 8.72 3.09 6.23
N ASP A 125 8.02 3.31 7.32
CA ASP A 125 8.53 4.01 8.49
C ASP A 125 9.16 3.00 9.45
N THR A 126 10.47 3.10 9.63
CA THR A 126 11.24 2.20 10.51
C THR A 126 10.94 2.43 12.00
N ALA A 127 10.56 3.65 12.39
CA ALA A 127 10.28 3.98 13.77
C ALA A 127 8.97 3.34 14.27
N SER A 128 7.94 3.36 13.45
CA SER A 128 6.64 2.73 13.75
C SER A 128 6.54 1.28 13.24
N SER A 129 7.47 0.85 12.39
CA SER A 129 7.43 -0.44 11.65
C SER A 129 6.14 -0.61 10.82
N THR A 130 5.66 0.48 10.25
CA THR A 130 4.44 0.51 9.44
C THR A 130 4.66 1.20 8.09
N TRP A 131 3.76 0.97 7.14
CA TRP A 131 3.74 1.65 5.87
C TRP A 131 2.95 2.96 5.99
N ALA A 132 3.59 4.09 5.69
CA ALA A 132 2.95 5.39 5.58
C ALA A 132 2.51 5.62 4.13
N GLU A 133 1.27 6.04 3.94
CA GLU A 133 0.71 6.37 2.64
C GLU A 133 0.97 7.82 2.27
N TYR A 134 1.33 8.04 1.01
CA TYR A 134 1.46 9.36 0.41
C TYR A 134 0.66 9.41 -0.89
N LEU A 135 -0.22 10.41 -0.98
CA LEU A 135 -1.09 10.58 -2.13
C LEU A 135 -0.28 10.93 -3.39
N ASP A 136 -0.82 10.53 -4.54
CA ASP A 136 -0.26 10.93 -5.83
C ASP A 136 -0.45 12.44 -6.03
N SER A 137 0.64 13.14 -6.34
CA SER A 137 0.65 14.57 -6.62
C SER A 137 0.69 14.88 -8.13
N ASP A 138 0.92 13.87 -8.96
CA ASP A 138 0.95 13.97 -10.42
C ASP A 138 0.46 12.65 -11.01
N SER A 139 -0.83 12.61 -11.30
CA SER A 139 -1.53 11.43 -11.82
C SER A 139 -1.18 11.21 -13.30
N ALA A 140 -0.51 10.13 -13.60
CA ALA A 140 -0.25 9.67 -14.97
C ALA A 140 -0.31 8.15 -15.04
N GLU A 141 -0.59 7.63 -16.22
CA GLU A 141 -0.64 6.19 -16.46
C GLU A 141 0.72 5.55 -16.14
N PHE A 142 0.71 4.47 -15.36
CA PHE A 142 1.88 3.71 -14.91
C PHE A 142 2.95 4.50 -14.14
N LYS A 143 2.52 5.55 -13.44
CA LYS A 143 3.39 6.39 -12.64
C LYS A 143 2.65 6.90 -11.40
N VAL A 144 3.30 6.88 -10.24
CA VAL A 144 2.85 7.54 -9.01
C VAL A 144 3.96 8.48 -8.56
N THR A 145 3.64 9.75 -8.39
CA THR A 145 4.57 10.77 -7.90
C THR A 145 4.05 11.39 -6.61
N SER A 146 4.87 11.43 -5.58
CA SER A 146 4.55 12.11 -4.32
C SER A 146 5.59 13.18 -4.01
N THR A 147 5.13 14.36 -3.60
CA THR A 147 5.98 15.50 -3.26
C THR A 147 5.99 15.70 -1.76
N PHE A 148 7.17 15.85 -1.19
CA PHE A 148 7.44 15.94 0.24
C PHE A 148 7.91 17.36 0.58
N GLU A 149 7.12 18.08 1.37
CA GLU A 149 7.42 19.41 1.88
C GLU A 149 8.13 19.38 3.24
N SER A 150 8.16 18.21 3.87
CA SER A 150 8.90 17.96 5.12
C SER A 150 9.94 16.87 4.90
N PRO A 151 11.08 16.90 5.63
CA PRO A 151 12.12 15.89 5.49
C PRO A 151 11.60 14.48 5.68
N LEU A 152 11.87 13.61 4.71
CA LEU A 152 11.46 12.21 4.69
C LEU A 152 12.68 11.31 4.86
N GLN A 153 12.52 10.23 5.65
CA GLN A 153 13.43 9.10 5.69
C GLN A 153 12.89 8.01 4.75
N ILE A 154 13.70 7.55 3.82
CA ILE A 154 13.31 6.56 2.84
C ILE A 154 14.09 5.27 3.07
N ASN A 155 13.40 4.21 3.46
CA ASN A 155 13.96 2.87 3.66
C ASN A 155 13.42 1.87 2.63
N MET A 156 12.10 1.77 2.50
CA MET A 156 11.46 0.99 1.44
C MET A 156 10.35 1.81 0.81
N VAL A 157 10.16 1.63 -0.50
CA VAL A 157 9.12 2.30 -1.28
C VAL A 157 8.39 1.27 -2.15
N THR A 158 7.07 1.34 -2.12
CA THR A 158 6.19 0.59 -3.02
C THR A 158 4.97 1.43 -3.39
N VAL A 159 4.12 0.88 -4.23
CA VAL A 159 2.83 1.45 -4.61
C VAL A 159 1.74 0.45 -4.25
N GLY A 160 0.62 0.94 -3.80
CA GLY A 160 -0.53 0.12 -3.40
C GLY A 160 -1.85 0.81 -3.69
N ALA A 161 -2.94 0.09 -3.47
CA ALA A 161 -4.25 0.72 -3.45
C ALA A 161 -4.23 1.84 -2.42
N PRO A 162 -4.77 3.02 -2.74
CA PRO A 162 -4.83 4.06 -1.74
C PRO A 162 -5.55 3.51 -0.52
N ASN A 163 -4.95 3.74 0.68
CA ASN A 163 -5.73 3.72 1.90
C ASN A 163 -6.70 4.89 1.83
N SER A 164 -7.39 5.02 0.73
CA SER A 164 -8.39 6.03 0.67
C SER A 164 -9.14 5.85 2.01
N LEU A 165 -9.39 6.96 2.62
CA LEU A 165 -10.78 7.25 2.95
C LEU A 165 -11.55 6.96 1.67
N SER A 166 -11.38 5.75 1.15
CA SER A 166 -12.23 5.14 0.17
C SER A 166 -13.59 5.49 0.67
N VAL A 167 -14.43 5.73 -0.22
CA VAL A 167 -15.83 5.46 -0.05
C VAL A 167 -15.85 4.04 0.51
N GLU A 168 -15.50 3.92 1.80
CA GLU A 168 -15.66 2.67 2.51
C GLU A 168 -17.14 2.40 2.41
N SER A 169 -17.46 1.53 1.47
CA SER A 169 -18.71 0.86 1.59
C SER A 169 -18.58 0.09 2.89
N GLU A 170 -19.02 0.68 4.01
CA GLU A 170 -19.07 -0.05 5.26
C GLU A 170 -19.89 -1.31 4.98
N ILE A 171 -19.23 -2.46 4.98
CA ILE A 171 -19.87 -3.74 4.77
C ILE A 171 -20.01 -4.39 6.12
N ALA A 172 -21.23 -4.37 6.65
CA ALA A 172 -21.59 -5.17 7.81
C ALA A 172 -22.74 -6.11 7.40
N ASN A 173 -22.51 -7.40 7.56
CA ASN A 173 -23.51 -8.43 7.25
C ASN A 173 -24.10 -8.36 5.83
N GLY A 174 -23.26 -8.00 4.82
CA GLY A 174 -23.69 -7.88 3.42
C GLY A 174 -24.37 -6.56 3.05
N ILE A 175 -24.57 -5.64 4.00
CA ILE A 175 -25.08 -4.30 3.75
C ILE A 175 -23.90 -3.40 3.34
N ARG A 176 -24.04 -2.73 2.20
CA ARG A 176 -23.02 -1.80 1.68
C ARG A 176 -23.61 -0.40 1.61
N ILE A 177 -22.87 0.61 2.12
CA ILE A 177 -23.30 2.03 2.11
C ILE A 177 -22.24 2.85 1.38
N TYR A 178 -22.67 3.61 0.38
CA TYR A 178 -21.80 4.44 -0.44
C TYR A 178 -22.54 5.63 -1.08
N PRO A 179 -21.81 6.72 -1.39
CA PRO A 179 -20.47 7.06 -0.96
C PRO A 179 -20.45 7.47 0.52
N ASN A 180 -19.37 7.14 1.24
CA ASN A 180 -19.11 7.61 2.58
C ASN A 180 -17.61 7.97 2.69
N PRO A 181 -17.23 9.26 2.75
CA PRO A 181 -18.08 10.45 2.96
C PRO A 181 -18.98 10.83 1.79
N SER A 182 -20.10 11.52 2.11
CA SER A 182 -21.06 11.99 1.12
C SER A 182 -21.48 13.44 1.36
N SER A 183 -21.72 14.17 0.25
CA SER A 183 -22.26 15.53 0.30
C SER A 183 -23.77 15.61 0.09
N SER A 184 -24.38 14.62 -0.55
CA SER A 184 -25.79 14.73 -0.97
C SER A 184 -26.60 13.45 -0.87
N ILE A 185 -26.13 12.33 -1.39
CA ILE A 185 -26.88 11.07 -1.46
C ILE A 185 -26.06 9.95 -0.89
N LEU A 186 -26.68 9.14 -0.03
CA LEU A 186 -26.17 7.83 0.41
C LEU A 186 -26.97 6.73 -0.29
N ASN A 187 -26.29 5.75 -0.85
CA ASN A 187 -26.89 4.54 -1.38
C ASN A 187 -26.63 3.39 -0.41
N VAL A 188 -27.64 2.56 -0.23
CA VAL A 188 -27.58 1.34 0.59
C VAL A 188 -27.84 0.15 -0.31
N GLU A 189 -26.85 -0.69 -0.51
CA GLU A 189 -26.96 -1.93 -1.27
C GLU A 189 -27.11 -3.10 -0.31
N TYR A 190 -28.22 -3.80 -0.44
CA TYR A 190 -28.57 -5.01 0.30
C TYR A 190 -29.63 -5.80 -0.46
N SER A 191 -29.65 -7.11 -0.29
CA SER A 191 -30.60 -7.99 -0.99
C SER A 191 -32.03 -7.85 -0.55
N GLU A 192 -32.26 -7.47 0.72
CA GLU A 192 -33.58 -7.36 1.34
C GLU A 192 -33.99 -5.92 1.57
N ASP A 193 -35.23 -5.71 2.06
CA ASP A 193 -35.70 -4.40 2.48
C ASP A 193 -35.15 -4.03 3.86
N LEU A 194 -34.80 -2.76 4.01
CA LEU A 194 -34.23 -2.20 5.24
C LEU A 194 -35.05 -0.98 5.71
N GLN A 195 -35.22 -0.90 7.01
CA GLN A 195 -35.64 0.34 7.68
C GLN A 195 -34.37 1.10 8.09
N LEU A 196 -34.15 2.27 7.52
CA LEU A 196 -32.98 3.11 7.75
C LEU A 196 -33.35 4.27 8.68
N SER A 197 -32.51 4.49 9.69
CA SER A 197 -32.67 5.60 10.66
C SER A 197 -31.32 6.28 10.84
N LEU A 198 -31.26 7.57 10.57
CA LEU A 198 -30.04 8.37 10.70
C LEU A 198 -30.10 9.21 12.00
N PHE A 199 -29.05 9.11 12.79
CA PHE A 199 -28.91 9.79 14.06
C PHE A 199 -27.71 10.73 14.07
N ASN A 200 -27.81 11.85 14.78
CA ASN A 200 -26.64 12.66 15.11
C ASN A 200 -25.86 12.02 16.28
N LEU A 201 -24.68 12.58 16.62
CA LEU A 201 -23.85 12.06 17.71
C LEU A 201 -24.47 12.16 19.09
N LEU A 202 -25.54 12.96 19.26
CA LEU A 202 -26.34 13.06 20.51
C LEU A 202 -27.41 11.97 20.59
N GLY A 203 -27.51 11.09 19.57
CA GLY A 203 -28.55 10.04 19.51
C GLY A 203 -29.92 10.54 19.07
N GLN A 204 -30.04 11.76 18.59
CA GLN A 204 -31.28 12.28 18.07
C GLN A 204 -31.54 11.79 16.67
N LEU A 205 -32.76 11.29 16.39
CA LEU A 205 -33.17 10.89 15.05
C LEU A 205 -33.24 12.13 14.14
N VAL A 206 -32.50 12.15 13.07
CA VAL A 206 -32.46 13.24 12.09
C VAL A 206 -33.30 12.91 10.87
N MET A 207 -33.35 11.62 10.50
CA MET A 207 -34.07 11.16 9.32
C MET A 207 -34.39 9.67 9.42
N SER A 208 -35.48 9.23 8.80
CA SER A 208 -35.78 7.81 8.57
C SER A 208 -36.20 7.59 7.11
N SER A 209 -35.90 6.42 6.56
CA SER A 209 -36.22 6.05 5.18
C SER A 209 -36.31 4.53 5.04
N ASN A 210 -37.19 4.06 4.16
CA ASN A 210 -37.20 2.68 3.68
C ASN A 210 -36.63 2.59 2.25
N SER A 211 -36.15 3.71 1.72
CA SER A 211 -35.51 3.74 0.38
C SER A 211 -34.02 3.44 0.51
N LYS A 212 -33.54 2.65 -0.42
CA LYS A 212 -32.10 2.32 -0.55
C LYS A 212 -31.25 3.52 -1.01
N SER A 213 -31.85 4.68 -1.25
CA SER A 213 -31.17 5.94 -1.56
C SER A 213 -31.70 7.05 -0.64
N ILE A 214 -30.80 7.66 0.13
CA ILE A 214 -31.12 8.65 1.16
C ILE A 214 -30.50 9.99 0.77
N ASN A 215 -31.33 11.03 0.65
CA ASN A 215 -30.84 12.38 0.41
C ASN A 215 -30.48 13.07 1.72
N ILE A 216 -29.19 13.34 1.91
CA ILE A 216 -28.63 14.02 3.09
C ILE A 216 -28.14 15.45 2.78
N SER A 217 -28.48 16.02 1.61
CA SER A 217 -27.97 17.33 1.17
C SER A 217 -28.31 18.46 2.15
N ASN A 218 -29.44 18.36 2.86
CA ASN A 218 -29.91 19.37 3.80
C ASN A 218 -29.34 19.20 5.22
N LEU A 219 -28.51 18.21 5.46
CA LEU A 219 -27.86 18.01 6.76
C LEU A 219 -26.58 18.85 6.85
N ASP A 220 -26.25 19.28 8.05
CA ASP A 220 -24.99 19.95 8.35
C ASP A 220 -23.81 18.98 8.15
N GLN A 221 -22.64 19.54 7.85
CA GLN A 221 -21.40 18.76 7.79
C GLN A 221 -21.11 18.16 9.17
N GLY A 222 -20.72 16.90 9.18
CA GLY A 222 -20.44 16.21 10.43
C GLY A 222 -20.53 14.70 10.35
N THR A 223 -20.44 14.07 11.51
CA THR A 223 -20.56 12.61 11.66
C THR A 223 -21.97 12.26 12.13
N TYR A 224 -22.53 11.24 11.50
CA TYR A 224 -23.85 10.68 11.81
C TYR A 224 -23.74 9.16 11.99
N ILE A 225 -24.73 8.55 12.61
CA ILE A 225 -24.88 7.10 12.73
C ILE A 225 -26.12 6.68 11.94
N LEU A 226 -25.92 5.85 10.92
CA LEU A 226 -26.99 5.21 10.18
C LEU A 226 -27.28 3.83 10.78
N SER A 227 -28.46 3.63 11.28
CA SER A 227 -28.96 2.33 11.76
C SER A 227 -29.81 1.70 10.65
N ALA A 228 -29.39 0.52 10.20
CA ALA A 228 -30.11 -0.29 9.22
C ALA A 228 -30.71 -1.51 9.91
N LYS A 229 -32.03 -1.63 9.88
CA LYS A 229 -32.80 -2.71 10.49
C LYS A 229 -33.41 -3.58 9.38
N ASP A 230 -33.15 -4.88 9.41
CA ASP A 230 -33.71 -5.85 8.48
C ASP A 230 -35.10 -6.39 8.92
N SER A 231 -35.69 -7.22 8.07
CA SER A 231 -36.99 -7.87 8.32
C SER A 231 -36.99 -8.80 9.55
N ASN A 232 -35.79 -9.29 9.95
CA ASN A 232 -35.59 -10.16 11.11
C ASN A 232 -35.33 -9.39 12.41
N ASN A 233 -35.45 -8.05 12.39
CA ASN A 233 -35.09 -7.13 13.47
C ASN A 233 -33.59 -7.08 13.82
N ASN A 234 -32.71 -7.58 12.99
CA ASN A 234 -31.27 -7.36 13.17
C ASN A 234 -30.93 -5.90 12.84
N ILE A 235 -30.09 -5.31 13.65
CA ILE A 235 -29.70 -3.91 13.52
C ILE A 235 -28.20 -3.83 13.26
N ASN A 236 -27.82 -3.15 12.19
CA ASN A 236 -26.45 -2.81 11.88
C ASN A 236 -26.29 -1.29 11.91
N ASN A 237 -25.25 -0.79 12.57
CA ASN A 237 -24.97 0.63 12.69
C ASN A 237 -23.70 0.98 11.91
N PHE A 238 -23.78 2.08 11.15
CA PHE A 238 -22.72 2.57 10.27
C PHE A 238 -22.40 4.02 10.58
N LYS A 239 -21.12 4.35 10.60
CA LYS A 239 -20.65 5.72 10.73
C LYS A 239 -20.74 6.43 9.38
N ILE A 240 -21.46 7.53 9.29
CA ILE A 240 -21.61 8.33 8.07
C ILE A 240 -20.91 9.67 8.25
N ILE A 241 -20.10 10.05 7.27
CA ILE A 241 -19.42 11.35 7.23
C ILE A 241 -20.10 12.22 6.17
N LYS A 242 -20.76 13.30 6.59
CA LYS A 242 -21.34 14.33 5.73
C LYS A 242 -20.32 15.44 5.48
N ARG A 243 -20.07 15.72 4.22
CA ARG A 243 -19.23 16.83 3.73
C ARG A 243 -20.06 17.99 3.21
#